data_1b6358c62e5727ce19834e83ec3f9416
#
_entry.id   1b6358c62e5727ce19834e83ec3f9416
#
_cell.length_a   1.000
_cell.length_b   1.000
_cell.length_c   1.000
_cell.angle_alpha   90.00
_cell.angle_beta   90.00
_cell.angle_gamma   90.00
#
_symmetry.space_group_name_H-M   'P 1'
#
loop_
_entity.id
_entity.type
_entity.pdbx_description
1 polymer ?
#
loop_
_entity_poly.entity_id
_entity_poly.type
_entity_poly.pdbx_seq_one_letter_code
_entity_poly.pdbx_strand_id
1 'polypeptide(L)'
;MEITVFYDYICPFSFIGSRRIQQIGAEYGIEVEWKGYQIHPEYPTQGKKRRQTFRAIRTAESLQSVMEEEEIKFKLPGFVTNSRLCLEAAEFSKTKGKFIEFHNLCYESYFLERKNIGDQDIVLAIGDKVGIDSDELEFNLKSGEMAGILESYRVEAEKIEVLGVPTVIFNDFRVHGVQSVETYRSIIAKFSN
;
A
#
# COMPACT_ATOMS: atom_id res chain seq x y z
N MET A 1 -12.31 10.87 -15.04
CA MET A 1 -10.99 11.08 -14.43
C MET A 1 -10.52 9.75 -13.85
N GLU A 2 -9.25 9.42 -14.05
CA GLU A 2 -8.62 8.21 -13.55
C GLU A 2 -7.69 8.56 -12.40
N ILE A 3 -7.65 7.71 -11.36
CA ILE A 3 -6.70 7.82 -10.25
C ILE A 3 -5.94 6.50 -10.15
N THR A 4 -4.63 6.55 -10.33
CA THR A 4 -3.73 5.39 -10.12
C THR A 4 -2.85 5.63 -8.91
N VAL A 5 -2.67 4.62 -8.06
CA VAL A 5 -1.86 4.70 -6.84
C VAL A 5 -0.83 3.60 -6.81
N PHE A 6 0.45 3.99 -6.79
CA PHE A 6 1.54 3.07 -6.45
C PHE A 6 1.77 3.07 -4.95
N TYR A 7 1.79 1.89 -4.35
CA TYR A 7 1.82 1.73 -2.89
C TYR A 7 2.66 0.52 -2.44
N ASP A 8 3.07 0.52 -1.17
CA ASP A 8 3.67 -0.64 -0.50
C ASP A 8 3.16 -0.74 0.94
N TYR A 9 2.85 -1.95 1.39
CA TYR A 9 2.32 -2.21 2.72
C TYR A 9 3.30 -1.93 3.86
N ILE A 10 4.61 -1.85 3.60
CA ILE A 10 5.60 -1.49 4.62
C ILE A 10 5.89 0.01 4.67
N CYS A 11 5.30 0.81 3.77
CA CYS A 11 5.44 2.25 3.75
C CYS A 11 4.36 2.92 4.62
N PRO A 12 4.73 3.62 5.71
CA PRO A 12 3.74 4.25 6.59
C PRO A 12 3.00 5.43 5.92
N PHE A 13 3.66 6.11 4.98
CA PHE A 13 3.00 7.16 4.20
C PHE A 13 1.99 6.58 3.20
N SER A 14 2.24 5.37 2.67
CA SER A 14 1.24 4.67 1.85
C SER A 14 0.02 4.25 2.68
N PHE A 15 0.20 3.87 3.94
CA PHE A 15 -0.92 3.57 4.84
C PHE A 15 -1.87 4.77 4.99
N ILE A 16 -1.32 5.94 5.29
CA ILE A 16 -2.12 7.17 5.45
C ILE A 16 -2.67 7.62 4.09
N GLY A 17 -1.83 7.62 3.05
CA GLY A 17 -2.22 8.00 1.70
C GLY A 17 -3.36 7.15 1.16
N SER A 18 -3.35 5.84 1.43
CA SER A 18 -4.42 4.93 1.06
C SER A 18 -5.77 5.34 1.63
N ARG A 19 -5.83 5.69 2.93
CA ARG A 19 -7.07 6.15 3.57
C ARG A 19 -7.61 7.42 2.93
N ARG A 20 -6.74 8.41 2.68
CA ARG A 20 -7.10 9.67 2.02
C ARG A 20 -7.63 9.46 0.61
N ILE A 21 -6.97 8.60 -0.17
CA ILE A 21 -7.39 8.31 -1.54
C ILE A 21 -8.68 7.49 -1.59
N GLN A 22 -8.89 6.55 -0.66
CA GLN A 22 -10.18 5.85 -0.54
C GLN A 22 -11.32 6.84 -0.23
N GLN A 23 -11.08 7.80 0.67
CA GLN A 23 -12.05 8.87 0.97
C GLN A 23 -12.36 9.70 -0.29
N ILE A 24 -11.34 10.12 -1.03
CA ILE A 24 -11.48 10.89 -2.27
C ILE A 24 -12.22 10.08 -3.33
N GLY A 25 -11.86 8.82 -3.54
CA GLY A 25 -12.56 7.95 -4.48
C GLY A 25 -14.05 7.85 -4.17
N ALA A 26 -14.40 7.65 -2.90
CA ALA A 26 -15.79 7.58 -2.44
C ALA A 26 -16.52 8.92 -2.60
N GLU A 27 -15.88 10.05 -2.25
CA GLU A 27 -16.46 11.40 -2.32
C GLU A 27 -16.83 11.81 -3.76
N TYR A 28 -15.97 11.45 -4.72
CA TYR A 28 -16.15 11.85 -6.13
C TYR A 28 -16.71 10.73 -7.03
N GLY A 29 -16.97 9.53 -6.47
CA GLY A 29 -17.43 8.37 -7.25
C GLY A 29 -16.38 7.90 -8.27
N ILE A 30 -15.09 8.03 -7.95
CA ILE A 30 -13.98 7.64 -8.81
C ILE A 30 -13.44 6.30 -8.37
N GLU A 31 -13.37 5.35 -9.29
CA GLU A 31 -12.68 4.09 -9.08
C GLU A 31 -11.17 4.32 -9.10
N VAL A 32 -10.48 3.83 -8.06
CA VAL A 32 -9.03 3.99 -7.91
C VAL A 32 -8.32 2.71 -8.34
N GLU A 33 -7.37 2.85 -9.26
CA GLU A 33 -6.50 1.76 -9.66
C GLU A 33 -5.31 1.66 -8.69
N TRP A 34 -5.22 0.55 -7.98
CA TRP A 34 -4.18 0.29 -7.00
C TRP A 34 -3.10 -0.62 -7.58
N LYS A 35 -1.84 -0.15 -7.60
CA LYS A 35 -0.67 -0.87 -8.13
C LYS A 35 0.36 -1.11 -7.03
N GLY A 36 0.53 -2.35 -6.64
CA GLY A 36 1.54 -2.74 -5.66
C GLY A 36 2.96 -2.48 -6.19
N TYR A 37 3.77 -1.73 -5.46
CA TYR A 37 5.15 -1.42 -5.82
C TYR A 37 6.09 -1.66 -4.65
N GLN A 38 6.82 -2.77 -4.69
CA GLN A 38 7.73 -3.18 -3.62
C GLN A 38 8.95 -2.28 -3.54
N ILE A 39 9.08 -1.51 -2.46
CA ILE A 39 10.21 -0.55 -2.29
C ILE A 39 11.47 -1.18 -1.72
N HIS A 40 11.37 -2.35 -1.09
CA HIS A 40 12.47 -3.05 -0.45
C HIS A 40 12.46 -4.56 -0.75
N PRO A 41 12.69 -4.97 -2.01
CA PRO A 41 12.72 -6.39 -2.38
C PRO A 41 13.84 -7.18 -1.69
N GLU A 42 14.88 -6.49 -1.22
CA GLU A 42 16.02 -7.07 -0.51
C GLU A 42 15.72 -7.43 0.96
N TYR A 43 14.54 -7.08 1.50
CA TYR A 43 14.20 -7.42 2.88
C TYR A 43 13.81 -8.90 2.99
N PRO A 44 14.25 -9.60 4.04
CA PRO A 44 13.89 -10.99 4.27
C PRO A 44 12.42 -11.12 4.71
N THR A 45 11.78 -12.22 4.33
CA THR A 45 10.40 -12.53 4.71
C THR A 45 10.21 -12.74 6.22
N GLN A 46 11.26 -13.26 6.90
CA GLN A 46 11.28 -13.39 8.36
C GLN A 46 11.33 -12.04 9.08
N GLY A 47 11.57 -10.98 8.34
CA GLY A 47 11.81 -9.67 8.89
C GLY A 47 13.23 -9.48 9.44
N LYS A 48 13.61 -8.24 9.60
CA LYS A 48 14.85 -7.85 10.28
C LYS A 48 14.61 -6.65 11.19
N LYS A 49 15.39 -6.53 12.25
CA LYS A 49 15.29 -5.41 13.20
C LYS A 49 15.43 -4.08 12.46
N ARG A 50 14.52 -3.16 12.71
CA ARG A 50 14.59 -1.79 12.18
C ARG A 50 15.80 -1.07 12.77
N ARG A 51 16.65 -0.52 11.90
CA ARG A 51 17.81 0.28 12.32
C ARG A 51 17.39 1.72 12.55
N GLN A 52 17.90 2.34 13.60
CA GLN A 52 17.81 3.78 13.80
C GLN A 52 18.91 4.44 12.97
N THR A 53 18.52 5.01 11.84
CA THR A 53 19.37 5.83 10.99
C THR A 53 18.88 7.26 11.01
N PHE A 54 19.73 8.22 10.64
CA PHE A 54 19.31 9.63 10.52
C PHE A 54 18.08 9.78 9.59
N ARG A 55 18.06 9.04 8.47
CA ARG A 55 16.90 9.00 7.57
C ARG A 55 15.64 8.45 8.26
N ALA A 56 15.78 7.40 9.07
CA ALA A 56 14.65 6.82 9.81
C ALA A 56 14.07 7.78 10.85
N ILE A 57 14.92 8.57 11.51
CA ILE A 57 14.51 9.61 12.47
C ILE A 57 13.71 10.71 11.75
N ARG A 58 14.23 11.26 10.67
CA ARG A 58 13.52 12.28 9.88
C ARG A 58 12.20 11.77 9.31
N THR A 59 12.18 10.52 8.86
CA THR A 59 10.93 9.87 8.40
C THR A 59 9.91 9.78 9.53
N ALA A 60 10.33 9.44 10.75
CA ALA A 60 9.44 9.36 11.91
C ALA A 60 8.88 10.74 12.30
N GLU A 61 9.70 11.80 12.25
CA GLU A 61 9.25 13.18 12.50
C GLU A 61 8.20 13.64 11.47
N SER A 62 8.47 13.43 10.18
CA SER A 62 7.51 13.76 9.11
C SER A 62 6.21 12.92 9.23
N LEU A 63 6.34 11.66 9.62
CA LEU A 63 5.20 10.78 9.83
C LEU A 63 4.33 11.25 10.99
N GLN A 64 4.93 11.74 12.08
CA GLN A 64 4.19 12.22 13.24
C GLN A 64 3.24 13.36 12.87
N SER A 65 3.72 14.35 12.09
CA SER A 65 2.87 15.45 11.61
C SER A 65 1.66 14.94 10.81
N VAL A 66 1.88 14.01 9.89
CA VAL A 66 0.80 13.46 9.05
C VAL A 66 -0.18 12.58 9.86
N MET A 67 0.32 11.90 10.90
CA MET A 67 -0.53 11.10 11.80
C MET A 67 -1.42 11.98 12.69
N GLU A 68 -0.91 13.14 13.12
CA GLU A 68 -1.69 14.12 13.90
C GLU A 68 -2.86 14.67 13.07
N GLU A 69 -2.64 14.96 11.78
CA GLU A 69 -3.70 15.40 10.86
C GLU A 69 -4.81 14.34 10.68
N GLU A 70 -4.46 13.05 10.72
CA GLU A 70 -5.42 11.93 10.53
C GLU A 70 -6.06 11.43 11.82
N GLU A 71 -5.67 11.97 12.98
CA GLU A 71 -6.05 11.44 14.29
C GLU A 71 -5.70 9.94 14.50
N ILE A 72 -4.75 9.43 13.68
CA ILE A 72 -4.26 8.05 13.76
C ILE A 72 -3.04 7.99 14.67
N LYS A 73 -3.08 7.06 15.63
CA LYS A 73 -1.94 6.79 16.51
C LYS A 73 -1.40 5.39 16.28
N PHE A 74 -0.26 5.30 15.64
CA PHE A 74 0.50 4.05 15.58
C PHE A 74 2.00 4.30 15.78
N LYS A 75 2.72 3.26 16.15
CA LYS A 75 4.18 3.28 16.19
C LYS A 75 4.72 2.34 15.12
N LEU A 76 5.74 2.77 14.43
CA LEU A 76 6.41 1.91 13.45
C LEU A 76 6.80 0.58 14.10
N PRO A 77 6.56 -0.57 13.44
CA PRO A 77 7.04 -1.85 13.91
C PRO A 77 8.55 -1.82 14.18
N GLY A 78 9.01 -2.51 15.24
CA GLY A 78 10.44 -2.62 15.58
C GLY A 78 11.26 -3.41 14.55
N PHE A 79 10.61 -3.88 13.50
CA PHE A 79 11.20 -4.64 12.40
C PHE A 79 10.73 -4.10 11.05
N VAL A 80 11.42 -4.50 9.99
CA VAL A 80 11.02 -4.35 8.59
C VAL A 80 10.99 -5.72 7.94
N THR A 81 10.10 -5.92 6.96
CA THR A 81 9.90 -7.21 6.31
C THR A 81 9.74 -7.05 4.80
N ASN A 82 9.71 -8.17 4.09
CA ASN A 82 9.38 -8.22 2.67
C ASN A 82 7.87 -8.15 2.50
N SER A 83 7.39 -7.23 1.67
CA SER A 83 5.95 -7.02 1.41
C SER A 83 5.41 -7.81 0.23
N ARG A 84 6.28 -8.50 -0.53
CA ARG A 84 5.92 -9.14 -1.79
C ARG A 84 4.70 -10.05 -1.67
N LEU A 85 4.72 -10.95 -0.69
CA LEU A 85 3.65 -11.94 -0.53
C LEU A 85 2.28 -11.28 -0.27
N CYS A 86 2.25 -10.23 0.55
CA CYS A 86 1.05 -9.47 0.84
C CYS A 86 0.58 -8.66 -0.39
N LEU A 87 1.50 -8.14 -1.22
CA LEU A 87 1.17 -7.47 -2.46
C LEU A 87 0.60 -8.44 -3.50
N GLU A 88 1.17 -9.64 -3.65
CA GLU A 88 0.64 -10.70 -4.53
C GLU A 88 -0.77 -11.13 -4.08
N ALA A 89 -0.98 -11.34 -2.79
CA ALA A 89 -2.29 -11.67 -2.23
C ALA A 89 -3.32 -10.55 -2.44
N ALA A 90 -2.89 -9.28 -2.39
CA ALA A 90 -3.76 -8.15 -2.70
C ALA A 90 -4.20 -8.16 -4.17
N GLU A 91 -3.33 -8.48 -5.12
CA GLU A 91 -3.71 -8.63 -6.53
C GLU A 91 -4.72 -9.79 -6.70
N PHE A 92 -4.48 -10.92 -6.05
CA PHE A 92 -5.45 -12.01 -6.06
C PHE A 92 -6.81 -11.60 -5.46
N SER A 93 -6.81 -10.82 -4.38
CA SER A 93 -8.04 -10.34 -3.75
C SER A 93 -8.90 -9.45 -4.67
N LYS A 94 -8.31 -8.80 -5.69
CA LYS A 94 -9.04 -8.06 -6.73
C LYS A 94 -9.94 -9.01 -7.54
N THR A 95 -9.44 -10.19 -7.88
CA THR A 95 -10.20 -11.19 -8.63
C THR A 95 -11.42 -11.73 -7.87
N LYS A 96 -11.42 -11.55 -6.54
CA LYS A 96 -12.50 -11.93 -5.63
C LYS A 96 -13.42 -10.77 -5.24
N GLY A 97 -13.16 -9.55 -5.73
CA GLY A 97 -13.88 -8.34 -5.31
C GLY A 97 -13.66 -7.98 -3.83
N LYS A 98 -12.52 -8.38 -3.25
CA LYS A 98 -12.17 -8.24 -1.83
C LYS A 98 -10.96 -7.34 -1.59
N PHE A 99 -10.56 -6.59 -2.61
CA PHE A 99 -9.32 -5.82 -2.55
C PHE A 99 -9.30 -4.81 -1.42
N ILE A 100 -10.32 -3.98 -1.27
CA ILE A 100 -10.30 -2.86 -0.28
C ILE A 100 -10.24 -3.40 1.14
N GLU A 101 -11.04 -4.44 1.45
CA GLU A 101 -11.03 -5.08 2.77
C GLU A 101 -9.67 -5.72 3.06
N PHE A 102 -9.12 -6.46 2.10
CA PHE A 102 -7.82 -7.10 2.22
C PHE A 102 -6.70 -6.05 2.38
N HIS A 103 -6.71 -5.03 1.54
CA HIS A 103 -5.75 -3.92 1.54
C HIS A 103 -5.70 -3.20 2.89
N ASN A 104 -6.84 -2.88 3.47
CA ASN A 104 -6.92 -2.23 4.77
C ASN A 104 -6.37 -3.14 5.88
N LEU A 105 -6.76 -4.42 5.90
CA LEU A 105 -6.27 -5.38 6.89
C LEU A 105 -4.76 -5.65 6.79
N CYS A 106 -4.15 -5.59 5.60
CA CYS A 106 -2.70 -5.68 5.47
C CYS A 106 -1.99 -4.54 6.20
N TYR A 107 -2.43 -3.30 6.00
CA TYR A 107 -1.88 -2.16 6.71
C TYR A 107 -2.10 -2.24 8.22
N GLU A 108 -3.32 -2.58 8.65
CA GLU A 108 -3.65 -2.73 10.06
C GLU A 108 -2.81 -3.83 10.72
N SER A 109 -2.69 -4.98 10.07
CA SER A 109 -1.86 -6.08 10.56
C SER A 109 -0.42 -5.67 10.76
N TYR A 110 0.17 -4.92 9.82
CA TYR A 110 1.56 -4.49 9.93
C TYR A 110 1.76 -3.33 10.91
N PHE A 111 0.98 -2.24 10.81
CA PHE A 111 1.22 -1.02 11.58
C PHE A 111 0.55 -1.00 12.93
N LEU A 112 -0.66 -1.57 13.07
CA LEU A 112 -1.41 -1.55 14.32
C LEU A 112 -1.17 -2.82 15.14
N GLU A 113 -1.25 -4.00 14.51
CA GLU A 113 -1.07 -5.28 15.19
C GLU A 113 0.41 -5.73 15.24
N ARG A 114 1.29 -5.10 14.46
CA ARG A 114 2.73 -5.40 14.36
C ARG A 114 3.02 -6.85 13.96
N LYS A 115 2.16 -7.40 13.11
CA LYS A 115 2.34 -8.73 12.51
C LYS A 115 3.31 -8.68 11.34
N ASN A 116 4.02 -9.78 11.13
CA ASN A 116 4.93 -9.90 10.00
C ASN A 116 4.17 -10.28 8.72
N ILE A 117 3.84 -9.31 7.88
CA ILE A 117 3.15 -9.54 6.60
C ILE A 117 4.01 -10.20 5.51
N GLY A 118 5.28 -10.49 5.79
CA GLY A 118 6.13 -11.35 4.97
C GLY A 118 5.95 -12.83 5.29
N ASP A 119 5.19 -13.16 6.34
CA ASP A 119 4.86 -14.51 6.76
C ASP A 119 3.58 -14.98 6.07
N GLN A 120 3.65 -16.15 5.43
CA GLN A 120 2.54 -16.72 4.66
C GLN A 120 1.32 -16.98 5.54
N ASP A 121 1.49 -17.49 6.76
CA ASP A 121 0.37 -17.78 7.65
C ASP A 121 -0.40 -16.50 8.02
N ILE A 122 0.31 -15.37 8.18
CA ILE A 122 -0.32 -14.07 8.43
C ILE A 122 -1.10 -13.60 7.21
N VAL A 123 -0.56 -13.77 5.99
CA VAL A 123 -1.22 -13.37 4.75
C VAL A 123 -2.47 -14.22 4.49
N LEU A 124 -2.39 -15.53 4.70
CA LEU A 124 -3.55 -16.43 4.58
C LEU A 124 -4.64 -16.07 5.61
N ALA A 125 -4.25 -15.79 6.86
CA ALA A 125 -5.19 -15.37 7.90
C ALA A 125 -5.87 -14.02 7.59
N ILE A 126 -5.22 -13.10 6.86
CA ILE A 126 -5.85 -11.87 6.35
C ILE A 126 -6.86 -12.22 5.26
N GLY A 127 -6.51 -13.12 4.34
CA GLY A 127 -7.42 -13.63 3.29
C GLY A 127 -8.69 -14.24 3.87
N ASP A 128 -8.54 -15.13 4.84
CA ASP A 128 -9.66 -15.78 5.53
C ASP A 128 -10.62 -14.78 6.19
N LYS A 129 -10.08 -13.76 6.85
CA LYS A 129 -10.89 -12.70 7.49
C LYS A 129 -11.77 -11.92 6.50
N VAL A 130 -11.39 -11.82 5.24
CA VAL A 130 -12.19 -11.15 4.20
C VAL A 130 -13.00 -12.11 3.35
N GLY A 131 -12.98 -13.41 3.70
CA GLY A 131 -13.75 -14.45 3.02
C GLY A 131 -13.09 -14.98 1.75
N ILE A 132 -11.77 -14.90 1.65
CA ILE A 132 -10.99 -15.59 0.60
C ILE A 132 -10.57 -16.94 1.15
N ASP A 133 -10.85 -18.02 0.42
CA ASP A 133 -10.46 -19.36 0.79
C ASP A 133 -8.93 -19.49 0.88
N SER A 134 -8.45 -20.01 2.01
CA SER A 134 -7.01 -20.08 2.30
C SER A 134 -6.26 -21.03 1.37
N ASP A 135 -6.87 -22.17 0.99
CA ASP A 135 -6.23 -23.14 0.08
C ASP A 135 -6.13 -22.53 -1.33
N GLU A 136 -7.17 -21.81 -1.77
CA GLU A 136 -7.18 -21.12 -3.06
C GLU A 136 -6.14 -19.99 -3.10
N LEU A 137 -6.05 -19.18 -2.03
CA LEU A 137 -5.04 -18.14 -1.93
C LEU A 137 -3.63 -18.72 -1.92
N GLU A 138 -3.40 -19.78 -1.14
CA GLU A 138 -2.09 -20.44 -1.08
C GLU A 138 -1.70 -21.04 -2.44
N PHE A 139 -2.63 -21.67 -3.12
CA PHE A 139 -2.41 -22.21 -4.48
C PHE A 139 -2.02 -21.10 -5.45
N ASN A 140 -2.74 -19.97 -5.43
CA ASN A 140 -2.44 -18.84 -6.30
C ASN A 140 -1.05 -18.23 -6.01
N LEU A 141 -0.71 -18.02 -4.73
CA LEU A 141 0.61 -17.52 -4.34
C LEU A 141 1.75 -18.44 -4.82
N LYS A 142 1.55 -19.76 -4.77
CA LYS A 142 2.52 -20.75 -5.29
C LYS A 142 2.62 -20.76 -6.80
N SER A 143 1.56 -20.39 -7.52
CA SER A 143 1.56 -20.34 -9.00
C SER A 143 2.49 -19.26 -9.57
N GLY A 144 2.72 -18.18 -8.82
CA GLY A 144 3.47 -17.03 -9.26
C GLY A 144 2.74 -16.12 -10.26
N GLU A 145 1.46 -16.32 -10.51
CA GLU A 145 0.67 -15.53 -11.45
C GLU A 145 0.65 -14.04 -11.04
N MET A 146 0.37 -13.77 -9.79
CA MET A 146 0.32 -12.38 -9.28
C MET A 146 1.70 -11.72 -9.25
N ALA A 147 2.77 -12.49 -9.14
CA ALA A 147 4.14 -11.99 -9.27
C ALA A 147 4.39 -11.35 -10.64
N GLY A 148 3.82 -11.91 -11.71
CA GLY A 148 3.89 -11.35 -13.06
C GLY A 148 3.17 -9.99 -13.16
N ILE A 149 2.04 -9.84 -12.48
CA ILE A 149 1.31 -8.56 -12.41
C ILE A 149 2.13 -7.50 -11.68
N LEU A 150 2.70 -7.83 -10.52
CA LEU A 150 3.56 -6.90 -9.77
C LEU A 150 4.79 -6.49 -10.58
N GLU A 151 5.37 -7.41 -11.36
CA GLU A 151 6.48 -7.10 -12.24
C GLU A 151 6.06 -6.11 -13.35
N SER A 152 4.87 -6.26 -13.92
CA SER A 152 4.34 -5.30 -14.90
C SER A 152 4.17 -3.91 -14.30
N TYR A 153 3.70 -3.81 -13.06
CA TYR A 153 3.60 -2.54 -12.34
C TYR A 153 4.97 -1.92 -12.03
N ARG A 154 5.97 -2.75 -11.71
CA ARG A 154 7.35 -2.29 -11.52
C ARG A 154 7.90 -1.68 -12.81
N VAL A 155 7.73 -2.36 -13.94
CA VAL A 155 8.18 -1.88 -15.26
C VAL A 155 7.46 -0.58 -15.63
N GLU A 156 6.14 -0.50 -15.41
CA GLU A 156 5.37 0.72 -15.63
C GLU A 156 5.86 1.86 -14.74
N ALA A 157 6.05 1.61 -13.44
CA ALA A 157 6.54 2.60 -12.48
C ALA A 157 7.92 3.15 -12.88
N GLU A 158 8.82 2.31 -13.35
CA GLU A 158 10.14 2.73 -13.85
C GLU A 158 10.01 3.60 -15.10
N LYS A 159 9.18 3.19 -16.07
CA LYS A 159 8.96 3.93 -17.32
C LYS A 159 8.41 5.34 -17.07
N ILE A 160 7.54 5.49 -16.07
CA ILE A 160 6.97 6.79 -15.71
C ILE A 160 7.69 7.45 -14.52
N GLU A 161 8.87 6.98 -14.16
CA GLU A 161 9.75 7.54 -13.12
C GLU A 161 9.08 7.70 -11.75
N VAL A 162 8.42 6.63 -11.26
CA VAL A 162 7.93 6.57 -9.88
C VAL A 162 9.13 6.42 -8.93
N LEU A 163 9.47 7.49 -8.23
CA LEU A 163 10.66 7.54 -7.36
C LEU A 163 10.43 6.97 -5.95
N GLY A 164 9.20 6.62 -5.62
CA GLY A 164 8.82 6.09 -4.30
C GLY A 164 7.31 6.03 -4.10
N VAL A 165 6.90 5.59 -2.92
CA VAL A 165 5.48 5.40 -2.58
C VAL A 165 5.10 6.16 -1.31
N PRO A 166 3.82 6.63 -1.19
CA PRO A 166 2.81 6.57 -2.23
C PRO A 166 3.13 7.53 -3.37
N THR A 167 2.81 7.13 -4.60
CA THR A 167 2.71 8.04 -5.74
C THR A 167 1.29 7.93 -6.27
N VAL A 168 0.60 9.07 -6.37
CA VAL A 168 -0.77 9.17 -6.86
C VAL A 168 -0.76 9.89 -8.20
N ILE A 169 -1.43 9.35 -9.20
CA ILE A 169 -1.52 9.91 -10.54
C ILE A 169 -2.99 10.21 -10.84
N PHE A 170 -3.27 11.48 -11.12
CA PHE A 170 -4.60 11.97 -11.56
C PHE A 170 -4.53 12.23 -13.06
N ASN A 171 -5.09 11.34 -13.88
CA ASN A 171 -4.85 11.29 -15.33
C ASN A 171 -3.33 11.25 -15.62
N ASP A 172 -2.73 12.38 -16.03
CA ASP A 172 -1.29 12.50 -16.28
C ASP A 172 -0.54 13.27 -15.18
N PHE A 173 -1.25 13.81 -14.19
CA PHE A 173 -0.65 14.64 -13.13
C PHE A 173 -0.20 13.80 -11.96
N ARG A 174 1.11 13.74 -11.74
CA ARG A 174 1.74 12.93 -10.71
C ARG A 174 1.97 13.71 -9.43
N VAL A 175 1.65 13.07 -8.30
CA VAL A 175 1.84 13.58 -6.94
C VAL A 175 2.65 12.57 -6.15
N HIS A 176 3.83 12.96 -5.69
CA HIS A 176 4.69 12.12 -4.86
C HIS A 176 4.43 12.35 -3.38
N GLY A 177 4.45 11.25 -2.63
CA GLY A 177 4.22 11.29 -1.19
C GLY A 177 2.74 11.51 -0.82
N VAL A 178 2.47 11.46 0.48
CA VAL A 178 1.14 11.70 1.01
C VAL A 178 0.82 13.19 1.01
N GLN A 179 -0.37 13.57 0.54
CA GLN A 179 -0.87 14.94 0.55
C GLN A 179 -2.14 15.01 1.40
N SER A 180 -2.53 16.23 1.82
CA SER A 180 -3.81 16.43 2.51
C SER A 180 -5.00 16.14 1.59
N VAL A 181 -6.15 15.83 2.17
CA VAL A 181 -7.42 15.62 1.43
C VAL A 181 -7.78 16.89 0.63
N GLU A 182 -7.56 18.08 1.19
CA GLU A 182 -7.79 19.36 0.53
C GLU A 182 -6.90 19.54 -0.71
N THR A 183 -5.65 19.09 -0.63
CA THR A 183 -4.75 19.10 -1.80
C THR A 183 -5.29 18.21 -2.91
N TYR A 184 -5.74 16.99 -2.60
CA TYR A 184 -6.35 16.09 -3.58
C TYR A 184 -7.64 16.68 -4.17
N ARG A 185 -8.52 17.27 -3.36
CA ARG A 185 -9.71 17.99 -3.84
C ARG A 185 -9.36 19.11 -4.80
N SER A 186 -8.33 19.90 -4.46
CA SER A 186 -7.86 21.00 -5.31
C SER A 186 -7.31 20.53 -6.66
N ILE A 187 -6.66 19.36 -6.68
CA ILE A 187 -6.19 18.73 -7.92
C ILE A 187 -7.38 18.30 -8.77
N ILE A 188 -8.34 17.59 -8.18
CA ILE A 188 -9.54 17.12 -8.89
C ILE A 188 -10.33 18.30 -9.52
N ALA A 189 -10.50 19.38 -8.76
CA ALA A 189 -11.21 20.56 -9.25
C ALA A 189 -10.58 21.18 -10.50
N LYS A 190 -9.25 21.06 -10.68
CA LYS A 190 -8.56 21.54 -11.89
C LYS A 190 -8.85 20.70 -13.15
N PHE A 191 -9.23 19.44 -12.97
CA PHE A 191 -9.57 18.54 -14.09
C PHE A 191 -11.06 18.50 -14.38
N SER A 192 -11.90 19.12 -13.54
CA SER A 192 -13.36 19.15 -13.70
C SER A 192 -13.85 20.42 -14.42
N ASN A 193 -12.95 21.34 -14.75
CA ASN A 193 -13.18 22.53 -15.56
C ASN A 193 -12.58 22.36 -16.95
#